data_2219024a3ff488194b1b1bceb55cc179
#
_entry.id   2219024a3ff488194b1b1bceb55cc179
#
_cell.length_a   1.000
_cell.length_b   1.000
_cell.length_c   1.000
_cell.angle_alpha   90.00
_cell.angle_beta   90.00
_cell.angle_gamma   90.00
#
_symmetry.space_group_name_H-M   'P 1'
#
loop_
_entity.id
_entity.type
_entity.pdbx_description
1 polymer ?
#
loop_
_entity_poly.entity_id
_entity_poly.type
_entity_poly.pdbx_seq_one_letter_code
_entity_poly.pdbx_strand_id
1 'polypeptide(L)'
;MNDDIVALHRGSAPLLVSLPHAGTKIPGDLAPRLVERALAVEDTDWHLDRLYASARDLGASLIVARHSRYVIDLNRPPENSPMYAGVNNTELAPTRFFTGEPLYRPGQAPDDAEVERRLARYWRPYHGALAAELSRIRAQHGYVVLWDGHSIKSVLPWLFDGKLPDLNLGTADGTSCAPDLRAALMQVLAAQDRYTQVADGRFRGGYITRQYGRPADGVHAVQLEMCCSTYMEERPPFELDLARAALLEPLLLALLEKTLAWRPGA
;
A
#
# COMPACT_ATOMS: atom_id res chain seq x y z
N MET A 1 11.19 17.15 9.19
CA MET A 1 10.62 15.88 8.67
C MET A 1 11.77 14.89 8.56
N ASN A 2 11.60 13.64 8.94
CA ASN A 2 12.73 12.69 8.91
C ASN A 2 12.83 12.10 7.50
N ASP A 3 13.51 12.83 6.59
CA ASP A 3 13.63 12.50 5.16
C ASP A 3 14.29 11.14 4.87
N ASP A 4 14.85 10.52 5.92
CA ASP A 4 15.42 9.17 5.82
C ASP A 4 14.36 8.06 5.95
N ILE A 5 13.21 8.34 6.57
CA ILE A 5 12.14 7.37 6.79
C ILE A 5 11.08 7.43 5.70
N VAL A 6 10.71 8.64 5.28
CA VAL A 6 9.61 8.89 4.37
C VAL A 6 9.97 9.97 3.35
N ALA A 7 9.56 9.77 2.10
CA ALA A 7 9.55 10.82 1.08
C ALA A 7 8.12 11.35 0.94
N LEU A 8 7.93 12.66 1.16
CA LEU A 8 6.65 13.33 0.99
C LEU A 8 6.75 14.44 -0.04
N HIS A 9 6.04 14.27 -1.14
CA HIS A 9 5.71 15.34 -2.09
C HIS A 9 4.35 15.93 -1.71
N ARG A 10 4.27 17.26 -1.52
CA ARG A 10 3.03 17.95 -1.21
C ARG A 10 2.41 18.53 -2.47
N GLY A 11 1.20 18.09 -2.76
CA GLY A 11 0.35 18.63 -3.80
C GLY A 11 -0.68 19.62 -3.28
N SER A 12 -1.51 20.12 -4.22
CA SER A 12 -2.60 21.07 -3.93
C SER A 12 -4.00 20.46 -4.12
N ALA A 13 -4.10 19.26 -4.68
CA ALA A 13 -5.37 18.57 -4.93
C ALA A 13 -5.89 17.83 -3.68
N PRO A 14 -7.20 17.52 -3.59
CA PRO A 14 -7.79 16.79 -2.45
C PRO A 14 -7.51 15.27 -2.49
N LEU A 15 -6.29 14.89 -2.86
CA LEU A 15 -5.85 13.51 -3.02
C LEU A 15 -4.46 13.32 -2.40
N LEU A 16 -4.32 12.29 -1.59
CA LEU A 16 -3.04 11.79 -1.07
C LEU A 16 -2.85 10.34 -1.51
N VAL A 17 -1.80 10.07 -2.28
CA VAL A 17 -1.37 8.71 -2.62
C VAL A 17 -0.35 8.24 -1.59
N SER A 18 -0.59 7.08 -0.97
CA SER A 18 0.26 6.43 0.03
C SER A 18 0.85 5.16 -0.57
N LEU A 19 2.17 5.01 -0.53
CA LEU A 19 2.92 3.83 -0.99
C LEU A 19 3.77 3.28 0.17
N PRO A 20 3.14 2.58 1.14
CA PRO A 20 3.80 2.20 2.39
C PRO A 20 4.81 1.07 2.22
N HIS A 21 4.74 0.30 1.15
CA HIS A 21 5.58 -0.88 0.93
C HIS A 21 6.52 -0.78 -0.29
N ALA A 22 6.64 0.41 -0.89
CA ALA A 22 7.57 0.64 -2.01
C ALA A 22 9.04 0.79 -1.55
N GLY A 23 9.29 0.90 -0.24
CA GLY A 23 10.63 1.05 0.32
C GLY A 23 11.46 -0.23 0.27
N THR A 24 12.75 -0.06 -0.02
CA THR A 24 13.71 -1.18 -0.16
C THR A 24 14.84 -1.16 0.86
N LYS A 25 15.00 -0.06 1.62
CA LYS A 25 16.13 0.06 2.56
C LYS A 25 16.02 -0.92 3.71
N ILE A 26 17.10 -1.66 3.96
CA ILE A 26 17.29 -2.47 5.17
C ILE A 26 18.36 -1.78 6.02
N PRO A 27 18.10 -1.45 7.31
CA PRO A 27 19.10 -0.88 8.21
C PRO A 27 20.31 -1.81 8.38
N GLY A 28 21.50 -1.20 8.54
CA GLY A 28 22.76 -1.95 8.64
C GLY A 28 22.87 -2.85 9.87
N ASP A 29 22.14 -2.55 10.94
CA ASP A 29 22.02 -3.37 12.16
C ASP A 29 21.06 -4.55 12.00
N LEU A 30 20.12 -4.46 11.06
CA LEU A 30 19.17 -5.52 10.76
C LEU A 30 19.70 -6.52 9.71
N ALA A 31 20.39 -6.05 8.68
CA ALA A 31 20.83 -6.87 7.55
C ALA A 31 21.60 -8.15 7.97
N PRO A 32 22.54 -8.14 8.94
CA PRO A 32 23.25 -9.36 9.36
C PRO A 32 22.38 -10.42 10.02
N ARG A 33 21.19 -10.06 10.50
CA ARG A 33 20.25 -10.96 11.19
C ARG A 33 19.32 -11.68 10.22
N LEU A 34 19.19 -11.16 9.01
CA LEU A 34 18.33 -11.71 7.97
C LEU A 34 19.03 -12.87 7.23
N VAL A 35 18.24 -13.77 6.66
CA VAL A 35 18.74 -14.72 5.68
C VAL A 35 19.14 -13.98 4.39
N GLU A 36 20.07 -14.51 3.61
CA GLU A 36 20.57 -13.86 2.39
C GLU A 36 19.45 -13.49 1.41
N ARG A 37 18.49 -14.40 1.19
CA ARG A 37 17.30 -14.16 0.36
C ARG A 37 16.53 -12.91 0.77
N ALA A 38 16.45 -12.60 2.06
CA ALA A 38 15.69 -11.46 2.56
C ALA A 38 16.31 -10.10 2.17
N LEU A 39 17.59 -10.07 1.82
CA LEU A 39 18.27 -8.86 1.34
C LEU A 39 17.79 -8.43 -0.05
N ALA A 40 17.15 -9.34 -0.81
CA ALA A 40 16.51 -9.03 -2.08
C ALA A 40 15.12 -8.35 -1.91
N VAL A 41 14.62 -8.22 -0.67
CA VAL A 41 13.35 -7.59 -0.30
C VAL A 41 12.17 -7.97 -1.22
N GLU A 42 12.03 -9.25 -1.50
CA GLU A 42 11.16 -9.79 -2.57
C GLU A 42 9.65 -9.54 -2.39
N ASP A 43 9.21 -9.18 -1.17
CA ASP A 43 7.82 -8.84 -0.86
C ASP A 43 7.57 -7.32 -0.91
N THR A 44 8.46 -6.57 -1.57
CA THR A 44 8.30 -5.14 -1.84
C THR A 44 7.24 -4.92 -2.92
N ASP A 45 6.44 -3.86 -2.75
CA ASP A 45 5.54 -3.35 -3.79
C ASP A 45 6.39 -2.56 -4.81
N TRP A 46 7.13 -3.30 -5.65
CA TRP A 46 8.15 -2.79 -6.55
C TRP A 46 7.58 -1.79 -7.57
N HIS A 47 8.34 -0.76 -7.90
CA HIS A 47 8.08 0.21 -8.97
C HIS A 47 6.80 1.06 -8.82
N LEU A 48 6.08 0.98 -7.67
CA LEU A 48 4.85 1.75 -7.49
C LEU A 48 5.09 3.26 -7.52
N ASP A 49 6.23 3.73 -7.03
CA ASP A 49 6.62 5.15 -7.09
C ASP A 49 6.73 5.66 -8.53
N ARG A 50 7.10 4.80 -9.46
CA ARG A 50 7.11 5.08 -10.91
C ARG A 50 5.71 5.00 -11.52
N LEU A 51 4.95 3.92 -11.25
CA LEU A 51 3.60 3.74 -11.77
C LEU A 51 2.64 4.86 -11.34
N TYR A 52 2.82 5.38 -10.12
CA TYR A 52 2.04 6.50 -9.59
C TYR A 52 2.70 7.87 -9.80
N ALA A 53 3.72 8.00 -10.67
CA ALA A 53 4.39 9.28 -10.92
C ALA A 53 3.42 10.37 -11.40
N SER A 54 2.45 10.00 -12.24
CA SER A 54 1.39 10.90 -12.74
C SER A 54 0.53 11.55 -11.64
N ALA A 55 0.48 10.99 -10.45
CA ALA A 55 -0.20 11.59 -9.31
C ALA A 55 0.32 13.00 -8.99
N ARG A 56 1.64 13.24 -9.20
CA ARG A 56 2.25 14.57 -8.99
C ARG A 56 1.76 15.58 -10.03
N ASP A 57 1.65 15.16 -11.29
CA ASP A 57 1.20 16.00 -12.39
C ASP A 57 -0.28 16.38 -12.22
N LEU A 58 -1.06 15.50 -11.58
CA LEU A 58 -2.44 15.77 -11.18
C LEU A 58 -2.55 16.66 -9.93
N GLY A 59 -1.43 17.09 -9.34
CA GLY A 59 -1.39 17.91 -8.13
C GLY A 59 -1.69 17.15 -6.85
N ALA A 60 -1.69 15.82 -6.85
CA ALA A 60 -1.87 15.01 -5.65
C ALA A 60 -0.62 15.06 -4.76
N SER A 61 -0.82 14.92 -3.45
CA SER A 61 0.28 14.60 -2.54
C SER A 61 0.66 13.13 -2.69
N LEU A 62 1.95 12.83 -2.56
CA LEU A 62 2.49 11.46 -2.65
C LEU A 62 3.42 11.20 -1.47
N ILE A 63 3.12 10.18 -0.67
CA ILE A 63 3.93 9.73 0.45
C ILE A 63 4.46 8.31 0.18
N VAL A 64 5.78 8.14 0.24
CA VAL A 64 6.47 6.89 -0.09
C VAL A 64 7.36 6.47 1.06
N ALA A 65 7.21 5.26 1.56
CA ALA A 65 8.13 4.67 2.52
C ALA A 65 9.51 4.43 1.90
N ARG A 66 10.59 4.62 2.67
CA ARG A 66 11.95 4.35 2.21
C ARG A 66 12.47 2.98 2.65
N HIS A 67 11.98 2.49 3.78
CA HIS A 67 12.41 1.22 4.35
C HIS A 67 11.49 0.08 3.93
N SER A 68 12.10 -1.09 3.74
CA SER A 68 11.39 -2.32 3.42
C SER A 68 10.37 -2.67 4.52
N ARG A 69 9.25 -3.26 4.13
CA ARG A 69 8.28 -3.84 5.05
C ARG A 69 8.87 -4.89 5.99
N TYR A 70 10.04 -5.48 5.65
CA TYR A 70 10.76 -6.40 6.54
C TYR A 70 11.33 -5.72 7.77
N VAL A 71 11.47 -4.40 7.77
CA VAL A 71 11.82 -3.62 8.96
C VAL A 71 10.62 -3.52 9.89
N ILE A 72 9.50 -3.06 9.35
CA ILE A 72 8.19 -2.99 10.00
C ILE A 72 7.12 -2.78 8.92
N ASP A 73 5.99 -3.47 9.02
CA ASP A 73 4.88 -3.33 8.08
C ASP A 73 4.02 -2.12 8.46
N LEU A 74 4.10 -1.07 7.63
CA LEU A 74 3.37 0.18 7.84
C LEU A 74 1.85 0.05 7.62
N ASN A 75 1.39 -1.07 7.03
CA ASN A 75 -0.03 -1.36 6.84
C ASN A 75 -0.54 -2.42 7.83
N ARG A 76 0.06 -2.45 9.03
CA ARG A 76 -0.38 -3.28 10.17
C ARG A 76 -0.65 -2.40 11.40
N PRO A 77 -1.61 -2.78 12.24
CA PRO A 77 -1.88 -2.05 13.48
C PRO A 77 -0.69 -2.17 14.45
N PRO A 78 -0.41 -1.11 15.22
CA PRO A 78 0.74 -1.09 16.13
C PRO A 78 0.62 -2.12 17.26
N GLU A 79 -0.58 -2.62 17.57
CA GLU A 79 -0.85 -3.68 18.54
C GLU A 79 -0.60 -5.09 17.97
N ASN A 80 -0.17 -5.18 16.71
CA ASN A 80 0.07 -6.44 16.00
C ASN A 80 -1.15 -7.39 15.97
N SER A 81 -2.36 -6.85 16.03
CA SER A 81 -3.58 -7.65 15.93
C SER A 81 -3.76 -8.19 14.49
N PRO A 82 -4.24 -9.43 14.32
CA PRO A 82 -4.47 -10.01 13.00
C PRO A 82 -5.48 -9.19 12.18
N MET A 83 -5.14 -8.89 10.92
CA MET A 83 -6.03 -8.16 10.01
C MET A 83 -7.22 -9.00 9.53
N TYR A 84 -7.03 -10.30 9.40
CA TYR A 84 -8.03 -11.23 8.90
C TYR A 84 -8.08 -12.48 9.79
N ALA A 85 -9.25 -12.78 10.36
CA ALA A 85 -9.44 -13.96 11.17
C ALA A 85 -9.43 -15.25 10.33
N GLY A 86 -8.84 -16.33 10.87
CA GLY A 86 -8.92 -17.67 10.27
C GLY A 86 -8.02 -17.92 9.04
N VAL A 87 -7.15 -16.98 8.68
CA VAL A 87 -6.19 -17.12 7.57
C VAL A 87 -4.79 -16.71 8.00
N ASN A 88 -3.78 -17.10 7.22
CA ASN A 88 -2.43 -16.63 7.47
C ASN A 88 -2.35 -15.10 7.33
N ASN A 89 -1.72 -14.47 8.30
CA ASN A 89 -1.45 -13.04 8.35
C ASN A 89 0.05 -12.82 8.51
N THR A 90 0.55 -11.72 7.98
CA THR A 90 1.89 -11.24 8.31
C THR A 90 1.84 -10.37 9.56
N GLU A 91 2.92 -10.40 10.34
CA GLU A 91 3.04 -9.65 11.58
C GLU A 91 3.40 -8.18 11.31
N LEU A 92 3.29 -7.33 12.33
CA LEU A 92 3.74 -5.93 12.30
C LEU A 92 5.25 -5.82 12.01
N ALA A 93 6.08 -6.64 12.65
CA ALA A 93 7.49 -6.87 12.28
C ALA A 93 7.58 -8.26 11.65
N PRO A 94 7.49 -8.39 10.31
CA PRO A 94 7.39 -9.68 9.64
C PRO A 94 8.55 -10.61 9.99
N THR A 95 8.23 -11.85 10.33
CA THR A 95 9.22 -12.90 10.64
C THR A 95 9.34 -13.91 9.49
N ARG A 96 8.46 -13.81 8.49
CA ARG A 96 8.36 -14.72 7.33
C ARG A 96 8.19 -13.95 6.04
N PHE A 97 8.66 -14.57 4.95
CA PHE A 97 8.27 -14.18 3.60
C PHE A 97 6.77 -14.42 3.36
N PHE A 98 6.21 -13.82 2.32
CA PHE A 98 4.86 -14.15 1.85
C PHE A 98 4.71 -15.60 1.39
N THR A 99 5.80 -16.27 1.14
CA THR A 99 5.88 -17.71 0.82
C THR A 99 5.94 -18.60 2.07
N GLY A 100 6.03 -18.02 3.28
CA GLY A 100 5.94 -18.72 4.58
C GLY A 100 7.28 -19.07 5.22
N GLU A 101 8.41 -19.01 4.50
CA GLU A 101 9.74 -19.34 5.05
C GLU A 101 10.25 -18.22 5.98
N PRO A 102 11.15 -18.54 6.93
CA PRO A 102 11.70 -17.56 7.86
C PRO A 102 12.52 -16.46 7.17
N LEU A 103 12.31 -15.19 7.58
CA LEU A 103 13.12 -14.04 7.17
C LEU A 103 14.44 -13.95 7.94
N TYR A 104 14.48 -14.47 9.16
CA TYR A 104 15.61 -14.33 10.07
C TYR A 104 16.42 -15.60 10.15
N ARG A 105 17.72 -15.43 10.40
CA ARG A 105 18.59 -16.54 10.83
C ARG A 105 18.09 -17.10 12.17
N PRO A 106 18.36 -18.36 12.49
CA PRO A 106 17.91 -18.97 13.74
C PRO A 106 18.25 -18.12 14.97
N GLY A 107 17.25 -17.84 15.80
CA GLY A 107 17.40 -17.06 17.03
C GLY A 107 17.59 -15.54 16.84
N GLN A 108 17.45 -15.02 15.60
CA GLN A 108 17.67 -13.58 15.29
C GLN A 108 16.36 -12.81 15.04
N ALA A 109 15.19 -13.44 15.18
CA ALA A 109 13.91 -12.72 15.08
C ALA A 109 13.80 -11.61 16.15
N PRO A 110 13.03 -10.52 15.88
CA PRO A 110 12.88 -9.43 16.84
C PRO A 110 12.11 -9.88 18.08
N ASP A 111 12.52 -9.40 19.23
CA ASP A 111 11.74 -9.44 20.45
C ASP A 111 10.79 -8.23 20.56
N ASP A 112 9.93 -8.21 21.57
CA ASP A 112 8.95 -7.13 21.78
C ASP A 112 9.63 -5.76 21.97
N ALA A 113 10.78 -5.72 22.64
CA ALA A 113 11.52 -4.48 22.85
C ALA A 113 12.06 -3.91 21.52
N GLU A 114 12.49 -4.78 20.62
CA GLU A 114 12.91 -4.36 19.28
C GLU A 114 11.72 -3.93 18.41
N VAL A 115 10.60 -4.64 18.46
CA VAL A 115 9.37 -4.24 17.76
C VAL A 115 8.97 -2.82 18.19
N GLU A 116 8.98 -2.51 19.49
CA GLU A 116 8.66 -1.16 19.99
C GLU A 116 9.67 -0.11 19.50
N ARG A 117 10.97 -0.43 19.45
CA ARG A 117 11.98 0.49 18.86
C ARG A 117 11.70 0.75 17.38
N ARG A 118 11.30 -0.26 16.59
CA ARG A 118 10.95 -0.10 15.17
C ARG A 118 9.65 0.70 14.99
N LEU A 119 8.65 0.47 15.85
CA LEU A 119 7.45 1.31 15.91
C LEU A 119 7.80 2.79 16.09
N ALA A 120 8.63 3.09 17.09
CA ALA A 120 9.02 4.47 17.37
C ALA A 120 9.82 5.10 16.24
N ARG A 121 10.74 4.33 15.63
CA ARG A 121 11.69 4.85 14.64
C ARG A 121 11.13 4.95 13.22
N TYR A 122 10.27 4.02 12.79
CA TYR A 122 9.84 3.91 11.40
C TYR A 122 8.32 4.06 11.23
N TRP A 123 7.52 3.35 12.04
CA TRP A 123 6.07 3.33 11.91
C TRP A 123 5.44 4.68 12.31
N ARG A 124 5.72 5.15 13.53
CA ARG A 124 5.16 6.42 14.02
C ARG A 124 5.51 7.64 13.15
N PRO A 125 6.75 7.80 12.67
CA PRO A 125 7.06 8.91 11.76
C PRO A 125 6.32 8.85 10.43
N TYR A 126 6.15 7.67 9.82
CA TYR A 126 5.35 7.52 8.60
C TYR A 126 3.90 7.91 8.84
N HIS A 127 3.27 7.31 9.84
CA HIS A 127 1.87 7.57 10.18
C HIS A 127 1.65 9.02 10.66
N GLY A 128 2.61 9.62 11.34
CA GLY A 128 2.57 11.02 11.69
C GLY A 128 2.58 11.94 10.47
N ALA A 129 3.43 11.66 9.47
CA ALA A 129 3.47 12.39 8.22
C ALA A 129 2.17 12.21 7.39
N LEU A 130 1.66 10.97 7.32
CA LEU A 130 0.40 10.64 6.66
C LEU A 130 -0.78 11.40 7.27
N ALA A 131 -0.93 11.34 8.60
CA ALA A 131 -2.02 12.00 9.32
C ALA A 131 -1.94 13.53 9.20
N ALA A 132 -0.75 14.11 9.29
CA ALA A 132 -0.54 15.56 9.14
C ALA A 132 -0.93 16.02 7.73
N GLU A 133 -0.56 15.25 6.70
CA GLU A 133 -0.88 15.60 5.31
C GLU A 133 -2.37 15.44 5.00
N LEU A 134 -3.03 14.38 5.50
CA LEU A 134 -4.49 14.24 5.42
C LEU A 134 -5.20 15.42 6.06
N SER A 135 -4.75 15.83 7.26
CA SER A 135 -5.34 16.98 7.99
C SER A 135 -5.15 18.27 7.21
N ARG A 136 -3.97 18.51 6.63
CA ARG A 136 -3.68 19.69 5.80
C ARG A 136 -4.60 19.78 4.59
N ILE A 137 -4.71 18.69 3.84
CA ILE A 137 -5.53 18.65 2.61
C ILE A 137 -7.01 18.83 2.98
N ARG A 138 -7.50 18.14 4.01
CA ARG A 138 -8.88 18.28 4.48
C ARG A 138 -9.21 19.70 4.93
N ALA A 139 -8.28 20.36 5.64
CA ALA A 139 -8.48 21.76 6.05
C ALA A 139 -8.59 22.70 4.85
N GLN A 140 -7.90 22.41 3.76
CA GLN A 140 -7.89 23.21 2.53
C GLN A 140 -9.15 23.00 1.67
N HIS A 141 -9.67 21.76 1.60
CA HIS A 141 -10.71 21.37 0.64
C HIS A 141 -12.04 20.96 1.28
N GLY A 142 -12.12 20.84 2.61
CA GLY A 142 -13.27 20.28 3.32
C GLY A 142 -13.31 18.75 3.34
N TYR A 143 -12.56 18.10 2.46
CA TYR A 143 -12.42 16.64 2.38
C TYR A 143 -11.06 16.25 1.81
N VAL A 144 -10.73 14.96 1.89
CA VAL A 144 -9.55 14.36 1.26
C VAL A 144 -9.86 12.92 0.87
N VAL A 145 -9.32 12.45 -0.26
CA VAL A 145 -9.25 11.03 -0.59
C VAL A 145 -7.83 10.52 -0.35
N LEU A 146 -7.71 9.48 0.44
CA LEU A 146 -6.50 8.69 0.62
C LEU A 146 -6.55 7.52 -0.35
N TRP A 147 -5.60 7.47 -1.27
CA TRP A 147 -5.36 6.37 -2.18
C TRP A 147 -4.19 5.54 -1.66
N ASP A 148 -4.47 4.34 -1.14
CA ASP A 148 -3.47 3.43 -0.58
C ASP A 148 -3.05 2.43 -1.67
N GLY A 149 -1.91 2.68 -2.31
CA GLY A 149 -1.42 1.91 -3.46
C GLY A 149 -0.54 0.75 -3.02
N HIS A 150 -0.91 -0.46 -3.47
CA HIS A 150 -0.24 -1.71 -3.15
C HIS A 150 -0.07 -2.61 -4.36
N SER A 151 0.83 -3.57 -4.23
CA SER A 151 0.94 -4.69 -5.16
C SER A 151 1.46 -5.95 -4.46
N ILE A 152 1.10 -7.10 -5.03
CA ILE A 152 1.47 -8.40 -4.48
C ILE A 152 1.66 -9.40 -5.63
N LYS A 153 2.46 -10.45 -5.42
CA LYS A 153 2.55 -11.56 -6.36
C LYS A 153 1.18 -12.19 -6.60
N SER A 154 0.89 -12.51 -7.86
CA SER A 154 -0.43 -13.01 -8.28
C SER A 154 -0.81 -14.37 -7.71
N VAL A 155 0.18 -15.18 -7.29
CA VAL A 155 0.00 -16.52 -6.71
C VAL A 155 0.89 -16.64 -5.47
N LEU A 156 0.27 -16.82 -4.29
CA LEU A 156 0.96 -16.98 -2.99
C LEU A 156 0.19 -17.99 -2.13
N PRO A 157 0.42 -19.31 -2.32
CA PRO A 157 -0.36 -20.36 -1.66
C PRO A 157 -0.37 -20.31 -0.13
N TRP A 158 0.65 -19.70 0.48
CA TRP A 158 0.69 -19.50 1.92
C TRP A 158 -0.33 -18.44 2.41
N LEU A 159 -0.67 -17.45 1.56
CA LEU A 159 -1.59 -16.35 1.92
C LEU A 159 -3.01 -16.54 1.38
N PHE A 160 -3.16 -17.16 0.20
CA PHE A 160 -4.44 -17.35 -0.47
C PHE A 160 -4.38 -18.46 -1.52
N ASP A 161 -5.53 -19.05 -1.84
CA ASP A 161 -5.66 -20.08 -2.84
C ASP A 161 -5.75 -19.50 -4.26
N GLY A 162 -5.12 -20.18 -5.21
CA GLY A 162 -5.20 -19.87 -6.64
C GLY A 162 -4.50 -18.57 -7.04
N LYS A 163 -4.97 -17.99 -8.15
CA LYS A 163 -4.51 -16.69 -8.67
C LYS A 163 -5.48 -15.59 -8.24
N LEU A 164 -4.95 -14.47 -7.76
CA LEU A 164 -5.75 -13.28 -7.47
C LEU A 164 -6.33 -12.66 -8.75
N PRO A 165 -7.49 -11.98 -8.67
CA PRO A 165 -7.86 -10.97 -9.65
C PRO A 165 -6.74 -9.92 -9.79
N ASP A 166 -6.51 -9.46 -11.02
CA ASP A 166 -5.38 -8.57 -11.33
C ASP A 166 -5.44 -7.25 -10.55
N LEU A 167 -6.66 -6.73 -10.31
CA LEU A 167 -6.91 -5.47 -9.61
C LEU A 167 -7.95 -5.68 -8.50
N ASN A 168 -7.58 -5.39 -7.26
CA ASN A 168 -8.44 -5.58 -6.09
C ASN A 168 -8.66 -4.23 -5.40
N LEU A 169 -9.86 -3.66 -5.52
CA LEU A 169 -10.26 -2.44 -4.83
C LEU A 169 -10.74 -2.79 -3.41
N GLY A 170 -10.05 -2.29 -2.39
CA GLY A 170 -10.41 -2.45 -0.98
C GLY A 170 -11.03 -1.18 -0.41
N THR A 171 -12.20 -1.30 0.20
CA THR A 171 -12.94 -0.17 0.80
C THR A 171 -13.42 -0.47 2.22
N ALA A 172 -12.76 -1.41 2.90
CA ALA A 172 -13.17 -1.91 4.21
C ALA A 172 -14.66 -2.32 4.22
N ASP A 173 -15.04 -3.13 3.23
CA ASP A 173 -16.43 -3.57 2.99
C ASP A 173 -17.40 -2.38 2.80
N GLY A 174 -16.94 -1.30 2.14
CA GLY A 174 -17.72 -0.10 1.86
C GLY A 174 -17.74 0.93 2.98
N THR A 175 -16.99 0.74 4.07
CA THR A 175 -17.03 1.64 5.25
C THR A 175 -15.99 2.75 5.21
N SER A 176 -14.91 2.60 4.43
CA SER A 176 -13.80 3.57 4.42
C SER A 176 -13.96 4.73 3.44
N CYS A 177 -14.92 4.68 2.53
CA CYS A 177 -15.20 5.75 1.57
C CYS A 177 -16.70 5.86 1.28
N ALA A 178 -17.10 6.96 0.63
CA ALA A 178 -18.49 7.14 0.19
C ALA A 178 -18.87 6.09 -0.87
N PRO A 179 -20.14 5.59 -0.86
CA PRO A 179 -20.59 4.54 -1.78
C PRO A 179 -20.50 4.95 -3.26
N ASP A 180 -20.74 6.21 -3.57
CA ASP A 180 -20.68 6.77 -4.91
C ASP A 180 -19.23 6.89 -5.43
N LEU A 181 -18.26 7.20 -4.57
CA LEU A 181 -16.83 7.12 -4.92
C LEU A 181 -16.44 5.69 -5.28
N ARG A 182 -16.81 4.71 -4.43
CA ARG A 182 -16.57 3.29 -4.70
C ARG A 182 -17.19 2.86 -6.03
N ALA A 183 -18.44 3.24 -6.26
CA ALA A 183 -19.15 2.91 -7.50
C ALA A 183 -18.48 3.53 -8.75
N ALA A 184 -18.06 4.80 -8.65
CA ALA A 184 -17.37 5.50 -9.71
C ALA A 184 -16.03 4.84 -10.08
N LEU A 185 -15.25 4.38 -9.10
CA LEU A 185 -13.99 3.67 -9.33
C LEU A 185 -14.23 2.28 -9.95
N MET A 186 -15.24 1.55 -9.46
CA MET A 186 -15.62 0.27 -10.06
C MET A 186 -16.12 0.42 -11.50
N GLN A 187 -16.77 1.52 -11.87
CA GLN A 187 -17.13 1.78 -13.26
C GLN A 187 -15.90 1.93 -14.15
N VAL A 188 -14.84 2.63 -13.69
CA VAL A 188 -13.58 2.73 -14.42
C VAL A 188 -12.93 1.37 -14.60
N LEU A 189 -12.88 0.55 -13.53
CA LEU A 189 -12.32 -0.79 -13.58
C LEU A 189 -13.12 -1.72 -14.52
N ALA A 190 -14.44 -1.60 -14.54
CA ALA A 190 -15.32 -2.42 -15.39
C ALA A 190 -15.36 -1.97 -16.87
N ALA A 191 -14.87 -0.78 -17.18
CA ALA A 191 -14.88 -0.25 -18.56
C ALA A 191 -13.77 -0.84 -19.45
N GLN A 192 -12.92 -1.73 -18.93
CA GLN A 192 -11.85 -2.42 -19.63
C GLN A 192 -11.98 -3.94 -19.44
N ASP A 193 -11.46 -4.72 -20.38
CA ASP A 193 -11.52 -6.19 -20.43
C ASP A 193 -10.14 -6.87 -20.27
N ARG A 194 -9.07 -6.06 -20.17
CA ARG A 194 -7.69 -6.56 -20.08
C ARG A 194 -7.36 -7.17 -18.73
N TYR A 195 -7.84 -6.55 -17.65
CA TYR A 195 -7.53 -6.93 -16.27
C TYR A 195 -8.79 -7.43 -15.57
N THR A 196 -8.68 -8.56 -14.90
CA THR A 196 -9.71 -9.03 -13.97
C THR A 196 -9.74 -8.12 -12.74
N GLN A 197 -10.93 -7.86 -12.18
CA GLN A 197 -11.10 -6.93 -11.06
C GLN A 197 -12.12 -7.43 -10.05
N VAL A 198 -11.97 -7.01 -8.82
CA VAL A 198 -12.90 -7.28 -7.73
C VAL A 198 -12.89 -6.14 -6.71
N ALA A 199 -14.01 -5.88 -6.05
CA ALA A 199 -14.08 -5.00 -4.89
C ALA A 199 -14.30 -5.83 -3.61
N ASP A 200 -13.51 -5.50 -2.57
CA ASP A 200 -13.59 -6.12 -1.24
C ASP A 200 -13.55 -7.66 -1.26
N GLY A 201 -12.73 -8.22 -2.17
CA GLY A 201 -12.48 -9.65 -2.27
C GLY A 201 -11.53 -10.17 -1.17
N ARG A 202 -10.38 -10.77 -1.57
CA ARG A 202 -9.34 -11.18 -0.61
C ARG A 202 -8.73 -9.99 0.13
N PHE A 203 -8.51 -8.89 -0.57
CA PHE A 203 -7.99 -7.63 -0.01
C PHE A 203 -9.10 -6.60 0.12
N ARG A 204 -9.57 -6.39 1.36
CA ARG A 204 -10.68 -5.49 1.69
C ARG A 204 -10.23 -4.13 2.20
N GLY A 205 -8.94 -3.85 2.14
CA GLY A 205 -8.30 -2.70 2.76
C GLY A 205 -7.50 -3.10 4.01
N GLY A 206 -6.24 -2.64 4.09
CA GLY A 206 -5.33 -2.84 5.20
C GLY A 206 -5.58 -1.86 6.35
N TYR A 207 -4.61 -1.79 7.27
CA TYR A 207 -4.70 -0.90 8.43
C TYR A 207 -4.86 0.57 8.02
N ILE A 208 -4.08 1.05 7.04
CA ILE A 208 -4.14 2.45 6.58
C ILE A 208 -5.54 2.79 6.09
N THR A 209 -6.12 1.97 5.20
CA THR A 209 -7.47 2.17 4.69
C THR A 209 -8.53 2.20 5.80
N ARG A 210 -8.47 1.25 6.74
CA ARG A 210 -9.43 1.11 7.84
C ARG A 210 -9.28 2.20 8.90
N GLN A 211 -8.04 2.56 9.24
CA GLN A 211 -7.73 3.53 10.28
C GLN A 211 -8.07 4.97 9.88
N TYR A 212 -7.76 5.31 8.63
CA TYR A 212 -7.89 6.69 8.16
C TYR A 212 -9.19 6.96 7.41
N GLY A 213 -9.83 5.94 6.83
CA GLY A 213 -11.12 6.06 6.16
C GLY A 213 -12.22 6.39 7.17
N ARG A 214 -12.64 7.67 7.21
CA ARG A 214 -13.70 8.20 8.05
C ARG A 214 -14.58 9.14 7.23
N PRO A 215 -15.47 8.59 6.38
CA PRO A 215 -16.27 9.41 5.47
C PRO A 215 -17.09 10.50 6.15
N ALA A 216 -17.62 10.23 7.35
CA ALA A 216 -18.33 11.21 8.16
C ALA A 216 -17.48 12.43 8.56
N ASP A 217 -16.15 12.25 8.64
CA ASP A 217 -15.19 13.31 8.94
C ASP A 217 -14.57 13.91 7.66
N GLY A 218 -15.06 13.56 6.46
CA GLY A 218 -14.53 14.04 5.19
C GLY A 218 -13.20 13.39 4.77
N VAL A 219 -12.83 12.25 5.35
CA VAL A 219 -11.66 11.45 4.93
C VAL A 219 -12.14 10.15 4.31
N HIS A 220 -11.98 10.01 3.00
CA HIS A 220 -12.33 8.81 2.25
C HIS A 220 -11.05 8.04 1.94
N ALA A 221 -11.00 6.74 2.21
CA ALA A 221 -9.84 5.92 1.90
C ALA A 221 -10.23 4.76 0.99
N VAL A 222 -9.42 4.53 -0.02
CA VAL A 222 -9.51 3.38 -0.92
C VAL A 222 -8.14 2.74 -1.08
N GLN A 223 -8.08 1.42 -1.11
CA GLN A 223 -6.87 0.66 -1.43
C GLN A 223 -6.98 0.09 -2.83
N LEU A 224 -5.92 0.18 -3.62
CA LEU A 224 -5.79 -0.63 -4.82
C LEU A 224 -4.63 -1.61 -4.63
N GLU A 225 -4.95 -2.91 -4.59
CA GLU A 225 -3.98 -4.00 -4.59
C GLU A 225 -3.89 -4.58 -5.99
N MET A 226 -2.72 -4.48 -6.62
CA MET A 226 -2.48 -4.97 -7.98
C MET A 226 -1.65 -6.25 -7.95
N CYS A 227 -1.92 -7.20 -8.85
CA CYS A 227 -0.97 -8.27 -9.09
C CYS A 227 0.30 -7.70 -9.74
N CYS A 228 1.48 -8.03 -9.20
CA CYS A 228 2.76 -7.63 -9.76
C CYS A 228 2.91 -8.04 -11.23
N SER A 229 2.34 -9.19 -11.63
CA SER A 229 2.31 -9.69 -13.01
C SER A 229 1.70 -8.73 -14.03
N THR A 230 0.91 -7.74 -13.58
CA THR A 230 0.29 -6.74 -14.47
C THR A 230 1.29 -5.72 -15.02
N TYR A 231 2.47 -5.58 -14.39
CA TYR A 231 3.46 -4.57 -14.79
C TYR A 231 4.93 -5.00 -14.65
N MET A 232 5.22 -6.18 -14.05
CA MET A 232 6.59 -6.62 -13.81
C MET A 232 6.74 -8.16 -13.84
N GLU A 233 7.98 -8.63 -13.78
CA GLU A 233 8.30 -10.02 -13.52
C GLU A 233 8.23 -10.32 -12.01
N GLU A 234 7.50 -11.38 -11.62
CA GLU A 234 7.28 -11.77 -10.21
C GLU A 234 8.44 -12.61 -9.62
N ARG A 235 9.60 -12.58 -10.25
CA ARG A 235 10.82 -13.31 -9.85
C ARG A 235 12.04 -12.39 -9.91
N PRO A 236 13.07 -12.69 -9.13
CA PRO A 236 14.30 -11.91 -9.19
C PRO A 236 14.86 -11.78 -10.61
N PRO A 237 15.38 -10.62 -10.99
CA PRO A 237 15.63 -9.44 -10.16
C PRO A 237 14.44 -8.47 -10.05
N PHE A 238 13.18 -8.90 -10.26
CA PHE A 238 11.95 -8.12 -10.15
C PHE A 238 11.92 -6.92 -11.11
N GLU A 239 12.31 -7.15 -12.37
CA GLU A 239 12.40 -6.11 -13.39
C GLU A 239 11.02 -5.60 -13.78
N LEU A 240 10.92 -4.28 -13.97
CA LEU A 240 9.76 -3.66 -14.56
C LEU A 240 9.63 -4.06 -16.03
N ASP A 241 8.49 -4.61 -16.41
CA ASP A 241 8.13 -4.84 -17.81
C ASP A 241 7.52 -3.56 -18.38
N LEU A 242 8.30 -2.83 -19.17
CA LEU A 242 7.90 -1.55 -19.74
C LEU A 242 6.65 -1.65 -20.61
N ALA A 243 6.46 -2.76 -21.32
CA ALA A 243 5.29 -2.96 -22.17
C ALA A 243 4.04 -3.18 -21.33
N ARG A 244 4.11 -4.00 -20.29
CA ARG A 244 3.00 -4.20 -19.35
C ARG A 244 2.69 -2.91 -18.58
N ALA A 245 3.71 -2.22 -18.06
CA ALA A 245 3.54 -0.96 -17.34
C ALA A 245 2.84 0.09 -18.20
N ALA A 246 3.25 0.26 -19.46
CA ALA A 246 2.63 1.20 -20.41
C ALA A 246 1.14 0.90 -20.70
N LEU A 247 0.71 -0.36 -20.50
CA LEU A 247 -0.70 -0.75 -20.63
C LEU A 247 -1.50 -0.50 -19.34
N LEU A 248 -0.85 -0.55 -18.17
CA LEU A 248 -1.48 -0.34 -16.87
C LEU A 248 -1.57 1.16 -16.49
N GLU A 249 -0.53 1.94 -16.78
CA GLU A 249 -0.43 3.35 -16.41
C GLU A 249 -1.65 4.21 -16.83
N PRO A 250 -2.24 4.07 -18.04
CA PRO A 250 -3.43 4.81 -18.41
C PRO A 250 -4.65 4.48 -17.52
N LEU A 251 -4.80 3.24 -17.07
CA LEU A 251 -5.88 2.85 -16.18
C LEU A 251 -5.67 3.44 -14.77
N LEU A 252 -4.44 3.44 -14.26
CA LEU A 252 -4.12 4.10 -12.99
C LEU A 252 -4.39 5.60 -13.06
N LEU A 253 -3.99 6.25 -14.15
CA LEU A 253 -4.29 7.66 -14.39
C LEU A 253 -5.79 7.92 -14.38
N ALA A 254 -6.58 7.14 -15.13
CA ALA A 254 -8.04 7.29 -15.18
C ALA A 254 -8.71 7.10 -13.82
N LEU A 255 -8.21 6.18 -12.98
CA LEU A 255 -8.69 5.99 -11.62
C LEU A 255 -8.39 7.20 -10.72
N LEU A 256 -7.19 7.77 -10.81
CA LEU A 256 -6.82 8.98 -10.05
C LEU A 256 -7.60 10.22 -10.54
N GLU A 257 -7.77 10.38 -11.85
CA GLU A 257 -8.60 11.45 -12.44
C GLU A 257 -10.06 11.33 -11.99
N LYS A 258 -10.61 10.09 -12.00
CA LYS A 258 -11.97 9.83 -11.52
C LYS A 258 -12.12 10.16 -10.03
N THR A 259 -11.10 9.83 -9.23
CA THR A 259 -11.03 10.20 -7.81
C THR A 259 -11.03 11.72 -7.62
N LEU A 260 -10.26 12.44 -8.42
CA LEU A 260 -10.19 13.90 -8.37
C LEU A 260 -11.44 14.61 -8.91
N ALA A 261 -12.16 13.99 -9.84
CA ALA A 261 -13.42 14.50 -10.34
C ALA A 261 -14.58 14.31 -9.37
N TRP A 262 -14.48 13.34 -8.45
CA TRP A 262 -15.50 13.09 -7.43
C TRP A 262 -15.52 14.19 -6.36
N ARG A 263 -16.72 14.46 -5.82
CA ARG A 263 -16.95 15.39 -4.70
C ARG A 263 -17.96 14.77 -3.73
N PRO A 264 -17.75 14.89 -2.39
CA PRO A 264 -18.72 14.40 -1.43
C PRO A 264 -20.05 15.18 -1.55
N GLY A 265 -21.17 14.44 -1.67
CA GLY A 265 -22.49 15.03 -1.73
C GLY A 265 -22.87 15.74 -3.04
N ALA A 266 -22.13 15.47 -4.14
CA ALA A 266 -22.45 15.99 -5.46
C ALA A 266 -23.57 15.19 -6.16
#